data_5e8838c0d1388fae931df41e42089641
#
_entry.id   5e8838c0d1388fae931df41e42089641
#
_cell.length_a   1.000
_cell.length_b   1.000
_cell.length_c   1.000
_cell.angle_alpha   90.00
_cell.angle_beta   90.00
_cell.angle_gamma   90.00
#
_symmetry.space_group_name_H-M   'P 1'
#
loop_
_entity.id
_entity.type
_entity.pdbx_description
1 polymer ?
#
loop_
_entity_poly.entity_id
_entity_poly.type
_entity_poly.pdbx_seq_one_letter_code
_entity_poly.pdbx_strand_id
1 'polypeptide(L)'
;MEKTVALASDILAGIGGENNILRLENCMTRVRVEVQDDNKLDLARLKKLPGVSGYVKQGEQHQLIVGPGKAAQVVDAMRSLMGGAVIDDAERTKAQAKAKYKAPMSDALRQLANVFIPLIPAFIASGLITGIINILKRPDIVGDFATHYPNLLGILGIFGSAVFAIMNILVGVNTAKVFGGSLAMGGVMAGILSSPQLAQITLFGEALQPGRGGVIAVLLVVVLMCWIEKRLRSILPGSLELIFNPLLTTLITGSVAIIALQPLGGVISESIAHGASWAIDRGGFLVGGILSGTFLPLVLTGLHQGLVPIHVELVQAHGYNALLPILAMAGVGQIGAAIAVLMKTRNERLKKVIKGALPVGLLGIGEPLIFGVTLPLGKPFIGACLGGAIGGALISYWKVATVITFGISGLPLALTIVTGKVMLYLLGYLVAVIAGFLFTWLLGFNDPEE
;
A
#
# COMPACT_ATOMS: atom_id res chain seq x y z
N MET A 1 -18.90 19.64 12.38
CA MET A 1 -19.36 19.02 11.13
C MET A 1 -20.32 19.93 10.34
N GLU A 2 -21.41 20.45 10.91
CA GLU A 2 -22.36 21.31 10.19
C GLU A 2 -21.75 22.55 9.50
N LYS A 3 -20.85 23.29 10.17
CA LYS A 3 -20.20 24.47 9.58
C LYS A 3 -19.31 24.15 8.38
N THR A 4 -18.71 22.97 8.32
CA THR A 4 -17.87 22.53 7.20
C THR A 4 -18.72 22.13 5.99
N VAL A 5 -19.85 21.45 6.24
CA VAL A 5 -20.82 21.09 5.20
C VAL A 5 -21.50 22.33 4.62
N ALA A 6 -21.87 23.31 5.45
CA ALA A 6 -22.42 24.58 5.01
C ALA A 6 -21.42 25.35 4.11
N LEU A 7 -20.15 25.44 4.52
CA LEU A 7 -19.10 26.08 3.72
C LEU A 7 -18.88 25.33 2.38
N ALA A 8 -18.89 24.00 2.39
CA ALA A 8 -18.77 23.18 1.18
C ALA A 8 -19.93 23.43 0.20
N SER A 9 -21.16 23.49 0.71
CA SER A 9 -22.36 23.83 -0.07
C SER A 9 -22.30 25.24 -0.67
N ASP A 10 -21.85 26.22 0.11
CA ASP A 10 -21.71 27.62 -0.35
C ASP A 10 -20.61 27.75 -1.41
N ILE A 11 -19.50 27.04 -1.27
CA ILE A 11 -18.45 26.99 -2.28
C ILE A 11 -18.98 26.36 -3.57
N LEU A 12 -19.69 25.22 -3.48
CA LEU A 12 -20.32 24.58 -4.65
C LEU A 12 -21.27 25.52 -5.39
N ALA A 13 -22.13 26.22 -4.66
CA ALA A 13 -23.03 27.22 -5.25
C ALA A 13 -22.27 28.37 -5.93
N GLY A 14 -21.20 28.87 -5.29
CA GLY A 14 -20.38 29.96 -5.84
C GLY A 14 -19.51 29.56 -7.03
N ILE A 15 -19.24 28.26 -7.22
CA ILE A 15 -18.50 27.73 -8.37
C ILE A 15 -19.42 27.46 -9.58
N GLY A 16 -20.74 27.59 -9.42
CA GLY A 16 -21.71 27.31 -10.49
C GLY A 16 -22.25 25.89 -10.49
N GLY A 17 -22.18 25.21 -9.33
CA GLY A 17 -22.70 23.87 -9.11
C GLY A 17 -21.73 22.73 -9.48
N GLU A 18 -22.14 21.51 -9.18
CA GLU A 18 -21.31 20.30 -9.39
C GLU A 18 -20.94 20.08 -10.86
N ASN A 19 -21.84 20.38 -11.79
CA ASN A 19 -21.62 20.19 -13.23
C ASN A 19 -20.58 21.13 -13.83
N ASN A 20 -20.17 22.18 -13.11
CA ASN A 20 -19.11 23.08 -13.55
C ASN A 20 -17.72 22.69 -13.05
N ILE A 21 -17.60 21.68 -12.20
CA ILE A 21 -16.32 21.24 -11.63
C ILE A 21 -15.70 20.15 -12.49
N LEU A 22 -14.53 20.44 -13.05
CA LEU A 22 -13.71 19.46 -13.76
C LEU A 22 -12.82 18.69 -12.81
N ARG A 23 -12.25 19.39 -11.79
CA ARG A 23 -11.29 18.82 -10.85
C ARG A 23 -11.44 19.49 -9.49
N LEU A 24 -11.38 18.68 -8.44
CA LEU A 24 -11.46 19.12 -7.05
C LEU A 24 -10.38 18.47 -6.22
N GLU A 25 -9.45 19.29 -5.70
CA GLU A 25 -8.32 18.85 -4.89
C GLU A 25 -8.19 19.71 -3.63
N ASN A 26 -7.45 19.20 -2.65
CA ASN A 26 -6.99 19.97 -1.50
C ASN A 26 -5.47 20.05 -1.43
N CYS A 27 -4.98 21.17 -0.93
CA CYS A 27 -3.63 21.32 -0.42
C CYS A 27 -3.72 21.63 1.08
N MET A 28 -2.59 21.74 1.78
CA MET A 28 -2.56 21.93 3.24
C MET A 28 -3.52 23.01 3.78
N THR A 29 -3.75 24.09 3.01
CA THR A 29 -4.57 25.24 3.44
C THR A 29 -5.61 25.66 2.43
N ARG A 30 -5.70 25.02 1.24
CA ARG A 30 -6.48 25.50 0.09
C ARG A 30 -7.34 24.40 -0.51
N VAL A 31 -8.58 24.78 -0.86
CA VAL A 31 -9.43 24.04 -1.79
C VAL A 31 -9.05 24.48 -3.20
N ARG A 32 -8.74 23.54 -4.08
CA ARG A 32 -8.34 23.78 -5.47
C ARG A 32 -9.40 23.22 -6.39
N VAL A 33 -9.90 24.04 -7.29
CA VAL A 33 -10.96 23.68 -8.22
C VAL A 33 -10.57 24.08 -9.63
N GLU A 34 -10.72 23.19 -10.60
CA GLU A 34 -10.72 23.50 -12.02
C GLU A 34 -12.17 23.44 -12.50
N VAL A 35 -12.60 24.42 -13.29
CA VAL A 35 -13.98 24.54 -13.75
C VAL A 35 -14.07 24.44 -15.26
N GLN A 36 -15.24 24.00 -15.74
CA GLN A 36 -15.51 23.89 -17.17
C GLN A 36 -15.75 25.26 -17.81
N ASP A 37 -16.40 26.18 -17.07
CA ASP A 37 -16.78 27.50 -17.54
C ASP A 37 -16.58 28.54 -16.44
N ASP A 38 -15.57 29.41 -16.62
CA ASP A 38 -15.23 30.49 -15.68
C ASP A 38 -16.35 31.54 -15.53
N ASN A 39 -17.23 31.68 -16.53
CA ASN A 39 -18.32 32.65 -16.48
C ASN A 39 -19.42 32.26 -15.47
N LYS A 40 -19.46 31.01 -15.04
CA LYS A 40 -20.39 30.52 -14.00
C LYS A 40 -19.90 30.76 -12.57
N LEU A 41 -18.70 31.30 -12.41
CA LEU A 41 -18.11 31.58 -11.09
C LEU A 41 -18.64 32.89 -10.52
N ASP A 42 -19.24 32.83 -9.36
CA ASP A 42 -19.52 34.02 -8.55
C ASP A 42 -18.33 34.36 -7.61
N LEU A 43 -17.31 35.01 -8.20
CA LEU A 43 -16.09 35.38 -7.48
C LEU A 43 -16.34 36.36 -6.34
N ALA A 44 -17.37 37.23 -6.47
CA ALA A 44 -17.74 38.19 -5.43
C ALA A 44 -18.27 37.48 -4.18
N ARG A 45 -19.08 36.44 -4.41
CA ARG A 45 -19.60 35.55 -3.36
C ARG A 45 -18.48 34.72 -2.74
N LEU A 46 -17.68 34.03 -3.55
CA LEU A 46 -16.61 33.12 -3.09
C LEU A 46 -15.59 33.84 -2.18
N LYS A 47 -15.23 35.09 -2.50
CA LYS A 47 -14.28 35.88 -1.70
C LYS A 47 -14.87 36.36 -0.37
N LYS A 48 -16.21 36.43 -0.23
CA LYS A 48 -16.90 36.89 0.97
C LYS A 48 -17.42 35.77 1.87
N LEU A 49 -17.21 34.50 1.49
CA LEU A 49 -17.71 33.37 2.28
C LEU A 49 -17.04 33.30 3.66
N PRO A 50 -17.85 33.20 4.73
CA PRO A 50 -17.31 32.98 6.07
C PRO A 50 -16.51 31.66 6.11
N GLY A 51 -15.20 31.78 6.36
CA GLY A 51 -14.29 30.61 6.36
C GLY A 51 -13.37 30.51 5.14
N VAL A 52 -13.53 31.40 4.16
CA VAL A 52 -12.56 31.61 3.06
C VAL A 52 -11.73 32.84 3.38
N SER A 53 -10.45 32.67 3.61
CA SER A 53 -9.52 33.76 3.97
C SER A 53 -8.93 34.45 2.73
N GLY A 54 -9.11 33.91 1.54
CA GLY A 54 -8.61 34.46 0.29
C GLY A 54 -8.88 33.58 -0.91
N TYR A 55 -8.71 34.19 -2.09
CA TYR A 55 -8.85 33.54 -3.38
C TYR A 55 -7.67 33.88 -4.28
N VAL A 56 -7.13 32.88 -4.97
CA VAL A 56 -6.03 33.02 -5.95
C VAL A 56 -6.39 32.21 -7.20
N LYS A 57 -6.24 32.79 -8.39
CA LYS A 57 -6.30 32.06 -9.65
C LYS A 57 -4.87 31.78 -10.12
N GLN A 58 -4.55 30.52 -10.42
CA GLN A 58 -3.24 30.12 -10.92
C GLN A 58 -3.42 29.23 -12.13
N GLY A 59 -3.26 29.78 -13.32
CA GLY A 59 -3.63 29.14 -14.58
C GLY A 59 -5.14 28.91 -14.64
N GLU A 60 -5.56 27.69 -14.92
CA GLU A 60 -6.98 27.27 -14.93
C GLU A 60 -7.50 26.88 -13.54
N GLN A 61 -6.65 26.88 -12.52
CA GLN A 61 -6.99 26.44 -11.17
C GLN A 61 -7.41 27.59 -10.27
N HIS A 62 -8.59 27.50 -9.70
CA HIS A 62 -9.14 28.39 -8.69
C HIS A 62 -8.81 27.86 -7.30
N GLN A 63 -8.17 28.66 -6.47
CA GLN A 63 -7.71 28.27 -5.13
C GLN A 63 -8.39 29.13 -4.06
N LEU A 64 -9.15 28.46 -3.19
CA LEU A 64 -9.83 29.07 -2.05
C LEU A 64 -9.04 28.75 -0.78
N ILE A 65 -8.55 29.77 -0.08
CA ILE A 65 -7.76 29.59 1.15
C ILE A 65 -8.72 29.46 2.33
N VAL A 66 -8.80 28.25 2.89
CA VAL A 66 -9.71 27.91 4.01
C VAL A 66 -8.97 27.61 5.32
N GLY A 67 -7.63 27.57 5.27
CA GLY A 67 -6.78 27.35 6.43
C GLY A 67 -6.35 25.90 6.65
N PRO A 68 -5.32 25.68 7.50
CA PRO A 68 -4.73 24.36 7.75
C PRO A 68 -5.76 23.41 8.39
N GLY A 69 -5.76 22.16 7.91
CA GLY A 69 -6.66 21.10 8.38
C GLY A 69 -8.12 21.19 7.90
N LYS A 70 -8.59 22.38 7.48
CA LYS A 70 -9.96 22.56 6.99
C LYS A 70 -10.11 22.23 5.51
N ALA A 71 -9.06 22.40 4.70
CA ALA A 71 -9.12 22.19 3.26
C ALA A 71 -9.53 20.76 2.89
N ALA A 72 -8.96 19.76 3.53
CA ALA A 72 -9.33 18.37 3.33
C ALA A 72 -10.80 18.10 3.72
N GLN A 73 -11.22 18.58 4.89
CA GLN A 73 -12.60 18.40 5.38
C GLN A 73 -13.63 19.06 4.47
N VAL A 74 -13.33 20.25 3.92
CA VAL A 74 -14.21 20.97 2.99
C VAL A 74 -14.30 20.22 1.65
N VAL A 75 -13.17 19.73 1.11
CA VAL A 75 -13.16 18.95 -0.13
C VAL A 75 -13.91 17.63 0.04
N ASP A 76 -13.75 16.93 1.16
CA ASP A 76 -14.49 15.70 1.45
C ASP A 76 -16.00 15.96 1.58
N ALA A 77 -16.39 17.07 2.23
CA ALA A 77 -17.78 17.49 2.31
C ALA A 77 -18.35 17.88 0.93
N MET A 78 -17.58 18.60 0.09
CA MET A 78 -17.98 18.91 -1.29
C MET A 78 -18.18 17.62 -2.10
N ARG A 79 -17.25 16.65 -2.03
CA ARG A 79 -17.36 15.34 -2.70
C ARG A 79 -18.61 14.58 -2.25
N SER A 80 -18.92 14.62 -0.96
CA SER A 80 -20.12 13.98 -0.42
C SER A 80 -21.42 14.63 -0.93
N LEU A 81 -21.45 15.95 -1.07
CA LEU A 81 -22.59 16.69 -1.59
C LEU A 81 -22.80 16.49 -3.09
N MET A 82 -21.72 16.24 -3.84
CA MET A 82 -21.73 16.03 -5.30
C MET A 82 -22.03 14.58 -5.68
N GLY A 83 -22.47 13.73 -4.75
CA GLY A 83 -22.81 12.35 -5.05
C GLY A 83 -21.65 11.51 -5.63
N GLY A 84 -20.41 11.93 -5.43
CA GLY A 84 -19.20 11.27 -5.95
C GLY A 84 -18.90 11.56 -7.43
N ALA A 85 -19.51 12.58 -8.04
CA ALA A 85 -19.45 12.83 -9.49
C ALA A 85 -18.12 13.41 -9.99
N VAL A 86 -17.29 14.01 -9.15
CA VAL A 86 -15.98 14.55 -9.55
C VAL A 86 -14.86 13.68 -8.99
N ILE A 87 -14.48 12.71 -9.79
CA ILE A 87 -13.29 11.88 -9.58
C ILE A 87 -12.16 12.49 -10.42
N ASP A 88 -11.00 12.72 -9.82
CA ASP A 88 -9.76 13.10 -10.52
C ASP A 88 -9.55 12.17 -11.73
N ASP A 89 -9.03 12.69 -12.86
CA ASP A 89 -8.76 11.87 -14.06
C ASP A 89 -7.91 10.63 -13.74
N ALA A 90 -6.98 10.75 -12.80
CA ALA A 90 -6.23 9.61 -12.31
C ALA A 90 -7.11 8.60 -11.55
N GLU A 91 -8.07 9.06 -10.75
CA GLU A 91 -9.03 8.17 -10.07
C GLU A 91 -10.06 7.58 -11.03
N ARG A 92 -10.49 8.33 -12.05
CA ARG A 92 -11.34 7.82 -13.14
C ARG A 92 -10.62 6.73 -13.94
N THR A 93 -9.37 6.99 -14.35
CA THR A 93 -8.55 6.00 -15.05
C THR A 93 -8.31 4.77 -14.18
N LYS A 94 -8.06 4.95 -12.88
CA LYS A 94 -7.94 3.88 -11.89
C LYS A 94 -9.24 3.08 -11.75
N ALA A 95 -10.39 3.76 -11.66
CA ALA A 95 -11.70 3.12 -11.58
C ALA A 95 -12.06 2.37 -12.86
N GLN A 96 -11.81 2.97 -14.02
CA GLN A 96 -12.02 2.35 -15.33
C GLN A 96 -11.09 1.16 -15.57
N ALA A 97 -9.80 1.29 -15.23
CA ALA A 97 -8.85 0.19 -15.28
C ALA A 97 -9.28 -0.95 -14.37
N LYS A 98 -9.69 -0.65 -13.13
CA LYS A 98 -10.18 -1.63 -12.16
C LYS A 98 -11.47 -2.33 -12.63
N ALA A 99 -12.36 -1.63 -13.34
CA ALA A 99 -13.56 -2.22 -13.94
C ALA A 99 -13.24 -3.08 -15.16
N LYS A 100 -12.32 -2.63 -16.03
CA LYS A 100 -11.92 -3.31 -17.26
C LYS A 100 -11.09 -4.59 -16.99
N TYR A 101 -10.28 -4.59 -15.95
CA TYR A 101 -9.37 -5.69 -15.61
C TYR A 101 -9.86 -6.51 -14.40
N LYS A 102 -11.18 -6.61 -14.18
CA LYS A 102 -11.75 -7.51 -13.17
C LYS A 102 -11.40 -8.97 -13.51
N ALA A 103 -10.63 -9.62 -12.67
CA ALA A 103 -10.37 -11.05 -12.75
C ALA A 103 -11.31 -11.84 -11.83
N PRO A 104 -11.81 -13.02 -12.24
CA PRO A 104 -12.76 -13.83 -11.44
C PRO A 104 -12.23 -14.27 -10.06
N MET A 105 -10.91 -14.44 -9.91
CA MET A 105 -10.21 -14.76 -8.64
C MET A 105 -10.07 -13.56 -7.70
N SER A 106 -10.68 -12.41 -8.05
CA SER A 106 -10.40 -11.12 -7.43
C SER A 106 -11.01 -10.93 -6.04
N ASP A 107 -12.10 -11.60 -5.70
CA ASP A 107 -12.84 -11.27 -4.47
C ASP A 107 -12.13 -11.77 -3.21
N ALA A 108 -11.58 -12.99 -3.22
CA ALA A 108 -10.79 -13.52 -2.11
C ALA A 108 -9.50 -12.73 -1.91
N LEU A 109 -8.76 -12.46 -3.00
CA LEU A 109 -7.53 -11.66 -2.96
C LEU A 109 -7.81 -10.21 -2.57
N ARG A 110 -8.96 -9.65 -2.95
CA ARG A 110 -9.39 -8.31 -2.53
C ARG A 110 -9.72 -8.26 -1.05
N GLN A 111 -10.42 -9.27 -0.52
CA GLN A 111 -10.67 -9.38 0.92
C GLN A 111 -9.36 -9.50 1.68
N LEU A 112 -8.43 -10.33 1.20
CA LEU A 112 -7.10 -10.44 1.78
C LEU A 112 -6.37 -9.08 1.76
N ALA A 113 -6.36 -8.38 0.63
CA ALA A 113 -5.79 -7.03 0.52
C ALA A 113 -6.40 -6.06 1.54
N ASN A 114 -7.73 -6.07 1.71
CA ASN A 114 -8.43 -5.19 2.65
C ASN A 114 -8.04 -5.41 4.12
N VAL A 115 -7.53 -6.60 4.47
CA VAL A 115 -6.98 -6.86 5.80
C VAL A 115 -5.67 -6.11 6.03
N PHE A 116 -4.81 -6.00 5.00
CA PHE A 116 -3.46 -5.43 5.13
C PHE A 116 -3.37 -3.94 4.80
N ILE A 117 -4.25 -3.40 3.95
CA ILE A 117 -4.25 -1.97 3.56
C ILE A 117 -4.21 -1.02 4.77
N PRO A 118 -4.99 -1.23 5.86
CA PRO A 118 -4.94 -0.35 7.03
C PRO A 118 -3.59 -0.37 7.77
N LEU A 119 -2.75 -1.40 7.55
CA LEU A 119 -1.45 -1.56 8.19
C LEU A 119 -0.31 -0.87 7.43
N ILE A 120 -0.53 -0.46 6.17
CA ILE A 120 0.50 0.14 5.30
C ILE A 120 1.19 1.34 5.96
N PRO A 121 0.49 2.32 6.57
CA PRO A 121 1.17 3.45 7.21
C PRO A 121 2.13 3.01 8.32
N ALA A 122 1.77 1.98 9.10
CA ALA A 122 2.62 1.45 10.16
C ALA A 122 3.85 0.72 9.58
N PHE A 123 3.70 -0.01 8.48
CA PHE A 123 4.83 -0.62 7.78
C PHE A 123 5.79 0.41 7.18
N ILE A 124 5.26 1.50 6.61
CA ILE A 124 6.08 2.62 6.10
C ILE A 124 6.90 3.23 7.23
N ALA A 125 6.27 3.57 8.36
CA ALA A 125 6.95 4.14 9.52
C ALA A 125 8.05 3.21 10.03
N SER A 126 7.74 1.93 10.24
CA SER A 126 8.68 0.90 10.65
C SER A 126 9.87 0.77 9.68
N GLY A 127 9.59 0.72 8.38
CA GLY A 127 10.61 0.61 7.34
C GLY A 127 11.57 1.81 7.34
N LEU A 128 11.04 3.03 7.45
CA LEU A 128 11.85 4.25 7.51
C LEU A 128 12.72 4.30 8.77
N ILE A 129 12.15 3.95 9.94
CA ILE A 129 12.92 3.90 11.19
C ILE A 129 14.02 2.84 11.10
N THR A 130 13.73 1.66 10.56
CA THR A 130 14.72 0.60 10.33
C THR A 130 15.82 1.07 9.37
N GLY A 131 15.45 1.81 8.31
CA GLY A 131 16.40 2.43 7.39
C GLY A 131 17.34 3.41 8.10
N ILE A 132 16.82 4.27 8.97
CA ILE A 132 17.61 5.19 9.80
C ILE A 132 18.58 4.42 10.71
N ILE A 133 18.09 3.37 11.39
CA ILE A 133 18.93 2.51 12.25
C ILE A 133 20.07 1.88 11.43
N ASN A 134 19.79 1.41 10.23
CA ASN A 134 20.80 0.81 9.36
C ASN A 134 21.91 1.82 8.98
N ILE A 135 21.57 3.08 8.74
CA ILE A 135 22.55 4.16 8.51
C ILE A 135 23.37 4.40 9.80
N LEU A 136 22.70 4.55 10.94
CA LEU A 136 23.35 4.84 12.23
C LEU A 136 24.26 3.69 12.72
N LYS A 137 24.08 2.48 12.21
CA LYS A 137 24.93 1.31 12.47
C LYS A 137 26.15 1.21 11.55
N ARG A 138 26.27 2.09 10.57
CA ARG A 138 27.37 2.03 9.58
C ARG A 138 28.54 2.94 9.98
N PRO A 139 29.69 2.36 10.39
CA PRO A 139 30.86 3.15 10.79
C PRO A 139 31.46 3.97 9.64
N ASP A 140 31.31 3.50 8.41
CA ASP A 140 31.75 4.16 7.19
C ASP A 140 30.97 5.45 6.87
N ILE A 141 29.78 5.64 7.46
CA ILE A 141 28.93 6.83 7.25
C ILE A 141 28.96 7.76 8.45
N VAL A 142 28.75 7.22 9.67
CA VAL A 142 28.53 8.00 10.90
C VAL A 142 29.58 7.74 11.98
N GLY A 143 30.67 7.04 11.64
CA GLY A 143 31.71 6.66 12.61
C GLY A 143 31.16 5.72 13.69
N ASP A 144 31.70 5.83 14.90
CA ASP A 144 31.37 4.94 16.03
C ASP A 144 30.06 5.30 16.74
N PHE A 145 29.07 5.86 16.02
CA PHE A 145 27.79 6.28 16.59
C PHE A 145 27.10 5.15 17.34
N ALA A 146 27.11 3.94 16.78
CA ALA A 146 26.43 2.79 17.36
C ALA A 146 27.05 2.37 18.74
N THR A 147 28.33 2.52 18.89
CA THR A 147 29.05 2.25 20.15
C THR A 147 28.83 3.33 21.17
N HIS A 148 28.71 4.59 20.76
CA HIS A 148 28.50 5.71 21.68
C HIS A 148 27.04 5.84 22.16
N TYR A 149 26.06 5.43 21.34
CA TYR A 149 24.65 5.60 21.65
C TYR A 149 23.81 4.29 21.53
N PRO A 150 24.21 3.18 22.23
CA PRO A 150 23.54 1.89 22.10
C PRO A 150 22.07 1.94 22.58
N ASN A 151 21.79 2.71 23.64
CA ASN A 151 20.44 2.84 24.19
C ASN A 151 19.49 3.57 23.22
N LEU A 152 19.97 4.60 22.52
CA LEU A 152 19.19 5.29 21.50
C LEU A 152 18.84 4.34 20.35
N LEU A 153 19.81 3.55 19.88
CA LEU A 153 19.55 2.54 18.85
C LEU A 153 18.59 1.45 19.33
N GLY A 154 18.67 1.07 20.60
CA GLY A 154 17.71 0.14 21.22
C GLY A 154 16.29 0.70 21.22
N ILE A 155 16.10 1.96 21.62
CA ILE A 155 14.79 2.63 21.61
C ILE A 155 14.23 2.75 20.16
N LEU A 156 15.05 3.19 19.22
CA LEU A 156 14.66 3.24 17.82
C LEU A 156 14.30 1.84 17.29
N GLY A 157 15.03 0.80 17.71
CA GLY A 157 14.75 -0.60 17.40
C GLY A 157 13.34 -1.02 17.86
N ILE A 158 12.94 -0.63 19.06
CA ILE A 158 11.58 -0.86 19.58
C ILE A 158 10.55 -0.16 18.68
N PHE A 159 10.76 1.10 18.31
CA PHE A 159 9.84 1.82 17.43
C PHE A 159 9.75 1.19 16.04
N GLY A 160 10.89 0.78 15.45
CA GLY A 160 10.94 0.13 14.15
C GLY A 160 10.31 -1.26 14.12
N SER A 161 10.34 -2.00 15.23
CA SER A 161 9.80 -3.37 15.30
C SER A 161 8.38 -3.46 15.88
N ALA A 162 7.83 -2.39 16.44
CA ALA A 162 6.56 -2.41 17.17
C ALA A 162 5.39 -3.01 16.38
N VAL A 163 5.24 -2.63 15.10
CA VAL A 163 4.15 -3.15 14.25
C VAL A 163 4.26 -4.66 14.05
N PHE A 164 5.48 -5.19 13.94
CA PHE A 164 5.72 -6.63 13.74
C PHE A 164 5.47 -7.43 15.00
N ALA A 165 5.80 -6.86 16.16
CA ALA A 165 5.55 -7.50 17.47
C ALA A 165 4.07 -7.79 17.72
N ILE A 166 3.16 -6.92 17.24
CA ILE A 166 1.72 -7.07 17.41
C ILE A 166 0.98 -7.39 16.10
N MET A 167 1.71 -7.74 15.05
CA MET A 167 1.15 -7.88 13.70
C MET A 167 0.02 -8.91 13.64
N ASN A 168 0.18 -10.07 14.26
CA ASN A 168 -0.87 -11.09 14.31
C ASN A 168 -2.18 -10.54 14.89
N ILE A 169 -2.08 -9.74 15.96
CA ILE A 169 -3.26 -9.11 16.59
C ILE A 169 -3.91 -8.11 15.64
N LEU A 170 -3.11 -7.26 14.98
CA LEU A 170 -3.63 -6.28 14.02
C LEU A 170 -4.29 -6.95 12.82
N VAL A 171 -3.67 -8.02 12.30
CA VAL A 171 -4.25 -8.82 11.21
C VAL A 171 -5.55 -9.50 11.68
N GLY A 172 -5.58 -10.05 12.89
CA GLY A 172 -6.79 -10.64 13.45
C GLY A 172 -7.96 -9.66 13.56
N VAL A 173 -7.71 -8.46 14.10
CA VAL A 173 -8.71 -7.37 14.19
C VAL A 173 -9.21 -6.97 12.79
N ASN A 174 -8.30 -6.76 11.84
CA ASN A 174 -8.68 -6.35 10.49
C ASN A 174 -9.41 -7.46 9.72
N THR A 175 -9.02 -8.73 9.93
CA THR A 175 -9.73 -9.88 9.34
C THR A 175 -11.16 -9.94 9.86
N ALA A 176 -11.36 -9.79 11.18
CA ALA A 176 -12.71 -9.74 11.76
C ALA A 176 -13.54 -8.59 11.17
N LYS A 177 -12.92 -7.41 10.94
CA LYS A 177 -13.56 -6.26 10.28
C LYS A 177 -14.01 -6.60 8.86
N VAL A 178 -13.13 -7.21 8.06
CA VAL A 178 -13.41 -7.54 6.66
C VAL A 178 -14.48 -8.61 6.54
N PHE A 179 -14.45 -9.61 7.41
CA PHE A 179 -15.40 -10.72 7.40
C PHE A 179 -16.65 -10.50 8.30
N GLY A 180 -16.79 -9.29 8.88
CA GLY A 180 -17.98 -8.86 9.61
C GLY A 180 -18.21 -9.59 10.93
N GLY A 181 -17.14 -9.92 11.65
CA GLY A 181 -17.13 -10.43 13.02
C GLY A 181 -16.76 -9.36 14.04
N SER A 182 -16.72 -9.73 15.32
CA SER A 182 -16.28 -8.87 16.41
C SER A 182 -14.78 -8.59 16.31
N LEU A 183 -14.41 -7.30 16.27
CA LEU A 183 -13.00 -6.87 16.16
C LEU A 183 -12.17 -7.34 17.35
N ALA A 184 -12.72 -7.22 18.56
CA ALA A 184 -12.06 -7.64 19.78
C ALA A 184 -11.82 -9.16 19.77
N MET A 185 -12.80 -9.95 19.33
CA MET A 185 -12.67 -11.40 19.23
C MET A 185 -11.61 -11.82 18.21
N GLY A 186 -11.51 -11.10 17.08
CA GLY A 186 -10.44 -11.32 16.11
C GLY A 186 -9.04 -11.11 16.72
N GLY A 187 -8.88 -10.06 17.52
CA GLY A 187 -7.66 -9.81 18.28
C GLY A 187 -7.39 -10.90 19.34
N VAL A 188 -8.42 -11.37 20.05
CA VAL A 188 -8.33 -12.45 21.06
C VAL A 188 -7.87 -13.76 20.39
N MET A 189 -8.44 -14.14 19.24
CA MET A 189 -8.01 -15.35 18.52
C MET A 189 -6.54 -15.28 18.14
N ALA A 190 -6.08 -14.15 17.59
CA ALA A 190 -4.68 -13.94 17.27
C ALA A 190 -3.78 -13.97 18.52
N GLY A 191 -4.27 -13.42 19.64
CA GLY A 191 -3.58 -13.47 20.94
C GLY A 191 -3.41 -14.91 21.46
N ILE A 192 -4.44 -15.75 21.32
CA ILE A 192 -4.37 -17.18 21.68
C ILE A 192 -3.28 -17.88 20.87
N LEU A 193 -3.25 -17.68 19.54
CA LEU A 193 -2.26 -18.31 18.65
C LEU A 193 -0.82 -17.85 18.94
N SER A 194 -0.65 -16.61 19.39
CA SER A 194 0.65 -16.00 19.67
C SER A 194 1.08 -16.11 21.14
N SER A 195 0.27 -16.74 22.00
CA SER A 195 0.53 -16.83 23.44
C SER A 195 1.82 -17.61 23.73
N PRO A 196 2.80 -17.01 24.45
CA PRO A 196 4.03 -17.73 24.83
C PRO A 196 3.77 -18.98 25.69
N GLN A 197 2.63 -19.03 26.39
CA GLN A 197 2.24 -20.17 27.23
C GLN A 197 2.03 -21.45 26.41
N LEU A 198 1.75 -21.34 25.10
CA LEU A 198 1.63 -22.51 24.22
C LEU A 198 2.89 -23.37 24.23
N ALA A 199 4.08 -22.75 24.33
CA ALA A 199 5.34 -23.48 24.36
C ALA A 199 5.49 -24.45 25.56
N GLN A 200 4.66 -24.29 26.61
CA GLN A 200 4.64 -25.15 27.80
C GLN A 200 3.65 -26.32 27.66
N ILE A 201 2.90 -26.37 26.58
CA ILE A 201 1.84 -27.38 26.36
C ILE A 201 2.30 -28.37 25.31
N THR A 202 2.23 -29.65 25.64
CA THR A 202 2.46 -30.76 24.71
C THR A 202 1.13 -31.37 24.32
N LEU A 203 0.86 -31.44 23.01
CA LEU A 203 -0.35 -32.04 22.47
C LEU A 203 0.04 -33.12 21.45
N PHE A 204 -0.53 -34.31 21.58
CA PHE A 204 -0.21 -35.46 20.70
C PHE A 204 1.29 -35.82 20.63
N GLY A 205 2.06 -35.52 21.68
CA GLY A 205 3.50 -35.82 21.75
C GLY A 205 4.40 -34.71 21.21
N GLU A 206 3.84 -33.63 20.67
CA GLU A 206 4.61 -32.47 20.18
C GLU A 206 4.35 -31.24 21.05
N ALA A 207 5.39 -30.45 21.33
CA ALA A 207 5.27 -29.17 21.99
C ALA A 207 4.63 -28.15 21.03
N LEU A 208 3.63 -27.41 21.52
CA LEU A 208 2.99 -26.37 20.73
C LEU A 208 3.95 -25.18 20.52
N GLN A 209 3.89 -24.59 19.35
CA GLN A 209 4.75 -23.47 18.99
C GLN A 209 3.94 -22.17 18.92
N PRO A 210 4.23 -21.17 19.80
CA PRO A 210 3.61 -19.86 19.72
C PRO A 210 3.79 -19.22 18.33
N GLY A 211 2.71 -18.71 17.75
CA GLY A 211 2.77 -18.03 16.46
C GLY A 211 2.99 -18.92 15.24
N ARG A 212 3.00 -20.26 15.37
CA ARG A 212 3.14 -21.17 14.22
C ARG A 212 2.10 -20.87 13.14
N GLY A 213 2.55 -20.76 11.89
CA GLY A 213 1.73 -20.39 10.75
C GLY A 213 1.45 -18.88 10.62
N GLY A 214 2.04 -18.06 11.48
CA GLY A 214 2.08 -16.60 11.34
C GLY A 214 0.73 -15.98 11.02
N VAL A 215 0.74 -15.03 10.09
CA VAL A 215 -0.48 -14.34 9.65
C VAL A 215 -1.45 -15.24 8.90
N ILE A 216 -0.97 -16.32 8.26
CA ILE A 216 -1.82 -17.27 7.53
C ILE A 216 -2.73 -18.03 8.49
N ALA A 217 -2.17 -18.54 9.59
CA ALA A 217 -2.96 -19.19 10.64
C ALA A 217 -4.00 -18.24 11.24
N VAL A 218 -3.61 -16.99 11.53
CA VAL A 218 -4.53 -15.96 12.05
C VAL A 218 -5.68 -15.69 11.08
N LEU A 219 -5.41 -15.54 9.78
CA LEU A 219 -6.46 -15.36 8.77
C LEU A 219 -7.46 -16.52 8.78
N LEU A 220 -6.98 -17.75 8.73
CA LEU A 220 -7.84 -18.96 8.74
C LEU A 220 -8.70 -19.03 10.00
N VAL A 221 -8.09 -18.83 11.16
CA VAL A 221 -8.77 -18.91 12.47
C VAL A 221 -9.82 -17.82 12.61
N VAL A 222 -9.51 -16.57 12.23
CA VAL A 222 -10.45 -15.45 12.41
C VAL A 222 -11.60 -15.52 11.40
N VAL A 223 -11.37 -16.03 10.19
CA VAL A 223 -12.45 -16.31 9.23
C VAL A 223 -13.42 -17.35 9.81
N LEU A 224 -12.89 -18.45 10.37
CA LEU A 224 -13.71 -19.46 11.06
C LEU A 224 -14.44 -18.86 12.26
N MET A 225 -13.76 -18.06 13.07
CA MET A 225 -14.36 -17.34 14.20
C MET A 225 -15.57 -16.50 13.77
N CYS A 226 -15.42 -15.70 12.70
CA CYS A 226 -16.52 -14.88 12.20
C CYS A 226 -17.71 -15.72 11.74
N TRP A 227 -17.45 -16.87 11.14
CA TRP A 227 -18.51 -17.80 10.73
C TRP A 227 -19.23 -18.41 11.93
N ILE A 228 -18.49 -18.88 12.95
CA ILE A 228 -19.05 -19.45 14.19
C ILE A 228 -19.85 -18.39 14.95
N GLU A 229 -19.28 -17.19 15.15
CA GLU A 229 -19.93 -16.06 15.82
C GLU A 229 -21.29 -15.73 15.18
N LYS A 230 -21.33 -15.65 13.85
CA LYS A 230 -22.56 -15.38 13.11
C LYS A 230 -23.59 -16.51 13.25
N ARG A 231 -23.15 -17.76 13.25
CA ARG A 231 -24.01 -18.90 13.44
C ARG A 231 -24.60 -18.94 14.87
N LEU A 232 -23.77 -18.72 15.87
CA LEU A 232 -24.22 -18.67 17.26
C LEU A 232 -25.21 -17.52 17.48
N ARG A 233 -24.98 -16.36 16.88
CA ARG A 233 -25.89 -15.20 16.93
C ARG A 233 -27.27 -15.52 16.35
N SER A 234 -27.37 -16.39 15.36
CA SER A 234 -28.65 -16.80 14.76
C SER A 234 -29.40 -17.88 15.54
N ILE A 235 -28.73 -18.57 16.48
CA ILE A 235 -29.30 -19.70 17.25
C ILE A 235 -29.60 -19.30 18.69
N LEU A 236 -28.76 -18.44 19.28
CA LEU A 236 -28.89 -18.07 20.68
C LEU A 236 -30.04 -17.07 20.90
N PRO A 237 -30.87 -17.25 21.96
CA PRO A 237 -31.83 -16.22 22.39
C PRO A 237 -31.09 -14.91 22.75
N GLY A 238 -31.66 -13.75 22.39
CA GLY A 238 -31.00 -12.45 22.57
C GLY A 238 -30.57 -12.15 24.02
N SER A 239 -31.31 -12.68 25.04
CA SER A 239 -30.91 -12.53 26.44
C SER A 239 -29.62 -13.27 26.83
N LEU A 240 -29.26 -14.33 26.09
CA LEU A 240 -28.09 -15.16 26.35
C LEU A 240 -26.95 -14.88 25.37
N GLU A 241 -27.23 -14.22 24.27
CA GLU A 241 -26.26 -13.96 23.19
C GLU A 241 -25.02 -13.24 23.71
N LEU A 242 -25.20 -12.20 24.53
CA LEU A 242 -24.09 -11.36 25.01
C LEU A 242 -23.02 -12.14 25.80
N ILE A 243 -23.44 -13.22 26.51
CA ILE A 243 -22.54 -14.02 27.36
C ILE A 243 -22.07 -15.27 26.60
N PHE A 244 -23.03 -16.04 26.05
CA PHE A 244 -22.73 -17.36 25.48
C PHE A 244 -22.08 -17.28 24.07
N ASN A 245 -22.38 -16.25 23.27
CA ASN A 245 -21.78 -16.13 21.95
C ASN A 245 -20.25 -15.96 22.04
N PRO A 246 -19.69 -14.98 22.74
CA PRO A 246 -18.23 -14.85 22.82
C PRO A 246 -17.57 -16.04 23.54
N LEU A 247 -18.21 -16.60 24.58
CA LEU A 247 -17.69 -17.77 25.28
C LEU A 247 -17.56 -18.98 24.34
N LEU A 248 -18.66 -19.37 23.70
CA LEU A 248 -18.69 -20.54 22.82
C LEU A 248 -17.82 -20.31 21.57
N THR A 249 -17.84 -19.11 20.99
CA THR A 249 -16.97 -18.75 19.88
C THR A 249 -15.51 -18.94 20.27
N THR A 250 -15.09 -18.46 21.46
CA THR A 250 -13.70 -18.60 21.91
C THR A 250 -13.34 -20.06 22.14
N LEU A 251 -14.15 -20.81 22.81
CA LEU A 251 -13.86 -22.22 23.13
C LEU A 251 -13.81 -23.07 21.85
N ILE A 252 -14.83 -22.98 20.99
CA ILE A 252 -14.90 -23.78 19.77
C ILE A 252 -13.78 -23.38 18.80
N THR A 253 -13.67 -22.08 18.48
CA THR A 253 -12.65 -21.60 17.52
C THR A 253 -11.25 -21.81 18.06
N GLY A 254 -11.00 -21.50 19.35
CA GLY A 254 -9.69 -21.66 19.97
C GLY A 254 -9.24 -23.13 20.00
N SER A 255 -10.14 -24.08 20.29
CA SER A 255 -9.81 -25.51 20.22
C SER A 255 -9.47 -25.95 18.80
N VAL A 256 -10.30 -25.60 17.79
CA VAL A 256 -10.04 -25.92 16.39
C VAL A 256 -8.76 -25.21 15.89
N ALA A 257 -8.53 -23.98 16.37
CA ALA A 257 -7.33 -23.20 16.01
C ALA A 257 -6.05 -23.94 16.42
N ILE A 258 -5.94 -24.36 17.66
CA ILE A 258 -4.73 -25.02 18.19
C ILE A 258 -4.55 -26.43 17.59
N ILE A 259 -5.64 -27.20 17.49
CA ILE A 259 -5.56 -28.60 17.07
C ILE A 259 -5.34 -28.74 15.56
N ALA A 260 -5.98 -27.90 14.75
CA ALA A 260 -6.03 -28.09 13.31
C ALA A 260 -5.51 -26.88 12.50
N LEU A 261 -6.03 -25.67 12.75
CA LEU A 261 -5.76 -24.54 11.86
C LEU A 261 -4.36 -23.96 12.02
N GLN A 262 -3.78 -24.00 13.21
CA GLN A 262 -2.40 -23.53 13.43
C GLN A 262 -1.38 -24.46 12.77
N PRO A 263 -1.44 -25.80 12.92
CA PRO A 263 -0.59 -26.72 12.15
C PRO A 263 -0.78 -26.59 10.64
N LEU A 264 -2.03 -26.50 10.16
CA LEU A 264 -2.34 -26.31 8.75
C LEU A 264 -1.77 -24.99 8.22
N GLY A 265 -1.99 -23.90 8.97
CA GLY A 265 -1.40 -22.58 8.66
C GLY A 265 0.12 -22.64 8.59
N GLY A 266 0.76 -23.41 9.49
CA GLY A 266 2.21 -23.64 9.47
C GLY A 266 2.68 -24.30 8.18
N VAL A 267 2.04 -25.38 7.76
CA VAL A 267 2.38 -26.09 6.50
C VAL A 267 2.19 -25.16 5.29
N ILE A 268 1.09 -24.39 5.25
CA ILE A 268 0.83 -23.45 4.15
C ILE A 268 1.89 -22.33 4.14
N SER A 269 2.17 -21.76 5.30
CA SER A 269 3.15 -20.69 5.47
C SER A 269 4.56 -21.11 5.02
N GLU A 270 5.03 -22.26 5.50
CA GLU A 270 6.31 -22.85 5.12
C GLU A 270 6.35 -23.16 3.61
N SER A 271 5.26 -23.72 3.06
CA SER A 271 5.18 -24.02 1.62
C SER A 271 5.26 -22.76 0.76
N ILE A 272 4.62 -21.66 1.18
CA ILE A 272 4.69 -20.36 0.50
C ILE A 272 6.11 -19.80 0.57
N ALA A 273 6.73 -19.77 1.76
CA ALA A 273 8.08 -19.24 1.94
C ALA A 273 9.11 -20.05 1.14
N HIS A 274 9.06 -21.38 1.26
CA HIS A 274 9.95 -22.27 0.50
C HIS A 274 9.71 -22.19 -1.00
N GLY A 275 8.45 -22.17 -1.45
CA GLY A 275 8.10 -22.06 -2.85
C GLY A 275 8.59 -20.75 -3.47
N ALA A 276 8.39 -19.63 -2.79
CA ALA A 276 8.87 -18.33 -3.23
C ALA A 276 10.41 -18.28 -3.28
N SER A 277 11.07 -18.74 -2.23
CA SER A 277 12.54 -18.78 -2.16
C SER A 277 13.11 -19.71 -3.21
N TRP A 278 12.56 -20.91 -3.39
CA TRP A 278 12.96 -21.87 -4.41
C TRP A 278 12.80 -21.28 -5.82
N ALA A 279 11.68 -20.64 -6.11
CA ALA A 279 11.44 -20.02 -7.41
C ALA A 279 12.46 -18.92 -7.71
N ILE A 280 12.75 -18.05 -6.72
CA ILE A 280 13.74 -16.98 -6.87
C ILE A 280 15.15 -17.57 -7.02
N ASP A 281 15.52 -18.55 -6.19
CA ASP A 281 16.86 -19.12 -6.20
C ASP A 281 17.17 -19.96 -7.45
N ARG A 282 16.21 -20.75 -7.94
CA ARG A 282 16.37 -21.59 -9.13
C ARG A 282 16.11 -20.83 -10.42
N GLY A 283 15.11 -19.99 -10.43
CA GLY A 283 14.71 -19.19 -11.60
C GLY A 283 15.57 -17.93 -11.81
N GLY A 284 16.21 -17.46 -10.75
CA GLY A 284 17.18 -16.35 -10.79
C GLY A 284 16.72 -15.19 -11.69
N PHE A 285 17.48 -14.92 -12.72
CA PHE A 285 17.23 -13.85 -13.70
C PHE A 285 15.84 -13.93 -14.35
N LEU A 286 15.40 -15.11 -14.79
CA LEU A 286 14.12 -15.27 -15.49
C LEU A 286 12.93 -15.00 -14.58
N VAL A 287 12.92 -15.61 -13.40
CA VAL A 287 11.81 -15.45 -12.45
C VAL A 287 11.75 -14.02 -11.95
N GLY A 288 12.88 -13.39 -11.62
CA GLY A 288 12.92 -11.98 -11.24
C GLY A 288 12.38 -11.06 -12.33
N GLY A 289 12.72 -11.33 -13.58
CA GLY A 289 12.20 -10.57 -14.73
C GLY A 289 10.69 -10.72 -14.91
N ILE A 290 10.17 -11.94 -14.83
CA ILE A 290 8.72 -12.22 -14.95
C ILE A 290 7.96 -11.55 -13.79
N LEU A 291 8.40 -11.75 -12.54
CA LEU A 291 7.74 -11.19 -11.36
C LEU A 291 7.66 -9.67 -11.43
N SER A 292 8.77 -9.00 -11.74
CA SER A 292 8.80 -7.55 -11.84
C SER A 292 8.07 -7.03 -13.07
N GLY A 293 8.23 -7.66 -14.23
CA GLY A 293 7.57 -7.25 -15.47
C GLY A 293 6.05 -7.36 -15.44
N THR A 294 5.52 -8.33 -14.70
CA THR A 294 4.05 -8.53 -14.54
C THR A 294 3.47 -7.79 -13.33
N PHE A 295 4.30 -7.16 -12.51
CA PHE A 295 3.82 -6.54 -11.26
C PHE A 295 2.95 -5.31 -11.52
N LEU A 296 3.26 -4.44 -12.49
CA LEU A 296 2.40 -3.28 -12.80
C LEU A 296 1.00 -3.70 -13.27
N PRO A 297 0.83 -4.69 -14.19
CA PRO A 297 -0.48 -5.29 -14.45
C PRO A 297 -1.20 -5.77 -13.19
N LEU A 298 -0.48 -6.38 -12.25
CA LEU A 298 -1.03 -6.83 -10.97
C LEU A 298 -1.47 -5.63 -10.09
N VAL A 299 -0.74 -4.52 -10.14
CA VAL A 299 -1.11 -3.28 -9.45
C VAL A 299 -2.42 -2.70 -10.00
N LEU A 300 -2.65 -2.75 -11.31
CA LEU A 300 -3.89 -2.26 -11.93
C LEU A 300 -5.13 -2.97 -11.39
N THR A 301 -5.02 -4.27 -11.15
CA THR A 301 -6.13 -5.07 -10.58
C THR A 301 -6.30 -4.86 -9.07
N GLY A 302 -5.31 -4.26 -8.39
CA GLY A 302 -5.25 -4.15 -6.94
C GLY A 302 -4.85 -5.46 -6.23
N LEU A 303 -4.54 -6.52 -6.97
CA LEU A 303 -4.20 -7.83 -6.42
C LEU A 303 -2.80 -7.88 -5.79
N HIS A 304 -1.92 -6.94 -6.15
CA HIS A 304 -0.57 -6.84 -5.59
C HIS A 304 -0.55 -6.74 -4.06
N GLN A 305 -1.60 -6.20 -3.44
CA GLN A 305 -1.74 -6.16 -1.98
C GLN A 305 -1.92 -7.55 -1.37
N GLY A 306 -2.41 -8.51 -2.15
CA GLY A 306 -2.52 -9.91 -1.76
C GLY A 306 -1.16 -10.61 -1.60
N LEU A 307 -0.06 -10.00 -2.07
CA LEU A 307 1.31 -10.51 -1.86
C LEU A 307 1.89 -10.16 -0.48
N VAL A 308 1.24 -9.26 0.28
CA VAL A 308 1.74 -8.82 1.59
C VAL A 308 1.98 -10.00 2.56
N PRO A 309 1.09 -11.00 2.69
CA PRO A 309 1.37 -12.17 3.50
C PRO A 309 2.65 -12.91 3.09
N ILE A 310 2.93 -13.01 1.79
CA ILE A 310 4.14 -13.68 1.28
C ILE A 310 5.39 -12.93 1.73
N HIS A 311 5.37 -11.60 1.65
CA HIS A 311 6.49 -10.77 2.15
C HIS A 311 6.73 -10.98 3.65
N VAL A 312 5.63 -11.06 4.42
CA VAL A 312 5.69 -11.32 5.87
C VAL A 312 6.31 -12.68 6.16
N GLU A 313 5.82 -13.72 5.48
CA GLU A 313 6.30 -15.11 5.67
C GLU A 313 7.79 -15.24 5.30
N LEU A 314 8.25 -14.59 4.23
CA LEU A 314 9.65 -14.60 3.85
C LEU A 314 10.55 -14.03 4.96
N VAL A 315 10.14 -12.92 5.59
CA VAL A 315 10.91 -12.35 6.70
C VAL A 315 10.84 -13.22 7.94
N GLN A 316 9.69 -13.80 8.27
CA GLN A 316 9.54 -14.69 9.42
C GLN A 316 10.37 -15.98 9.26
N ALA A 317 10.39 -16.57 8.06
CA ALA A 317 11.10 -17.80 7.79
C ALA A 317 12.61 -17.62 7.64
N HIS A 318 13.05 -16.53 7.01
CA HIS A 318 14.44 -16.36 6.58
C HIS A 318 15.16 -15.16 7.20
N GLY A 319 14.43 -14.26 7.88
CA GLY A 319 14.97 -12.99 8.40
C GLY A 319 15.15 -11.91 7.34
N TYR A 320 14.84 -12.19 6.07
CA TYR A 320 14.92 -11.24 4.95
C TYR A 320 13.84 -11.49 3.90
N ASN A 321 13.62 -10.52 3.05
CA ASN A 321 12.65 -10.56 1.97
C ASN A 321 13.35 -10.30 0.62
N ALA A 322 13.50 -11.33 -0.20
CA ALA A 322 14.08 -11.20 -1.53
C ALA A 322 13.06 -10.74 -2.58
N LEU A 323 11.76 -10.93 -2.33
CA LEU A 323 10.70 -10.61 -3.28
C LEU A 323 10.48 -9.09 -3.41
N LEU A 324 10.52 -8.34 -2.30
CA LEU A 324 10.22 -6.90 -2.32
C LEU A 324 11.16 -6.07 -3.22
N PRO A 325 12.50 -6.23 -3.17
CA PRO A 325 13.38 -5.51 -4.07
C PRO A 325 13.17 -5.85 -5.55
N ILE A 326 12.81 -7.10 -5.86
CA ILE A 326 12.49 -7.53 -7.23
C ILE A 326 11.25 -6.79 -7.74
N LEU A 327 10.16 -6.81 -6.97
CA LEU A 327 8.90 -6.17 -7.36
C LEU A 327 9.00 -4.64 -7.41
N ALA A 328 9.86 -4.04 -6.57
CA ALA A 328 10.11 -2.61 -6.56
C ALA A 328 10.65 -2.10 -7.91
N MET A 329 11.39 -2.92 -8.66
CA MET A 329 11.92 -2.55 -9.98
C MET A 329 10.84 -2.25 -11.01
N ALA A 330 9.64 -2.77 -10.86
CA ALA A 330 8.50 -2.43 -11.70
C ALA A 330 8.16 -0.93 -11.63
N GLY A 331 8.08 -0.37 -10.41
CA GLY A 331 7.91 1.07 -10.20
C GLY A 331 9.09 1.90 -10.73
N VAL A 332 10.30 1.33 -10.65
CA VAL A 332 11.52 1.98 -11.14
C VAL A 332 11.56 2.07 -12.67
N GLY A 333 11.17 1.01 -13.38
CA GLY A 333 11.00 1.03 -14.83
C GLY A 333 10.01 2.09 -15.29
N GLN A 334 9.01 2.38 -14.48
CA GLN A 334 8.02 3.42 -14.71
C GLN A 334 8.59 4.83 -14.66
N ILE A 335 9.55 5.07 -13.78
CA ILE A 335 10.27 6.35 -13.70
C ILE A 335 10.98 6.61 -15.04
N GLY A 336 11.70 5.61 -15.57
CA GLY A 336 12.35 5.69 -16.87
C GLY A 336 11.37 5.98 -18.00
N ALA A 337 10.25 5.25 -18.03
CA ALA A 337 9.19 5.47 -19.01
C ALA A 337 8.62 6.89 -18.95
N ALA A 338 8.36 7.40 -17.74
CA ALA A 338 7.85 8.76 -17.56
C ALA A 338 8.85 9.83 -17.99
N ILE A 339 10.15 9.63 -17.76
CA ILE A 339 11.20 10.54 -18.25
C ILE A 339 11.23 10.56 -19.79
N ALA A 340 11.10 9.40 -20.45
CA ALA A 340 11.03 9.32 -21.91
C ALA A 340 9.82 10.08 -22.47
N VAL A 341 8.66 9.92 -21.81
CA VAL A 341 7.45 10.68 -22.17
C VAL A 341 7.66 12.17 -21.97
N LEU A 342 8.23 12.60 -20.82
CA LEU A 342 8.50 14.01 -20.52
C LEU A 342 9.37 14.68 -21.60
N MET A 343 10.35 13.97 -22.13
CA MET A 343 11.26 14.51 -23.14
C MET A 343 10.64 14.56 -24.54
N LYS A 344 9.68 13.66 -24.86
CA LYS A 344 9.07 13.59 -26.19
C LYS A 344 7.76 14.34 -26.32
N THR A 345 6.99 14.49 -25.23
CA THR A 345 5.66 15.12 -25.30
C THR A 345 5.76 16.62 -25.57
N ARG A 346 4.84 17.14 -26.37
CA ARG A 346 4.62 18.57 -26.56
C ARG A 346 3.50 19.12 -25.69
N ASN A 347 2.66 18.24 -25.14
CA ASN A 347 1.53 18.61 -24.29
C ASN A 347 2.01 19.15 -22.93
N GLU A 348 1.79 20.45 -22.68
CA GLU A 348 2.24 21.13 -21.47
C GLU A 348 1.50 20.64 -20.21
N ARG A 349 0.24 20.21 -20.35
CA ARG A 349 -0.52 19.61 -19.23
C ARG A 349 0.13 18.30 -18.79
N LEU A 350 0.48 17.42 -19.74
CA LEU A 350 1.15 16.16 -19.46
C LEU A 350 2.53 16.37 -18.82
N LYS A 351 3.31 17.35 -19.31
CA LYS A 351 4.59 17.73 -18.68
C LYS A 351 4.42 18.12 -17.22
N LYS A 352 3.39 18.92 -16.89
CA LYS A 352 3.11 19.32 -15.49
C LYS A 352 2.76 18.11 -14.62
N VAL A 353 1.93 17.19 -15.13
CA VAL A 353 1.57 15.93 -14.42
C VAL A 353 2.82 15.11 -14.15
N ILE A 354 3.67 14.90 -15.16
CA ILE A 354 4.91 14.11 -15.02
C ILE A 354 5.85 14.76 -13.99
N LYS A 355 6.09 16.07 -14.09
CA LYS A 355 6.97 16.80 -13.15
C LYS A 355 6.49 16.70 -11.70
N GLY A 356 5.17 16.65 -11.48
CA GLY A 356 4.59 16.45 -10.15
C GLY A 356 4.66 14.99 -9.65
N ALA A 357 4.51 14.03 -10.56
CA ALA A 357 4.47 12.61 -10.23
C ALA A 357 5.86 11.95 -10.11
N LEU A 358 6.88 12.44 -10.84
CA LEU A 358 8.24 11.87 -10.83
C LEU A 358 8.88 11.84 -9.42
N PRO A 359 8.89 12.94 -8.64
CA PRO A 359 9.45 12.89 -7.28
C PRO A 359 8.76 11.86 -6.39
N VAL A 360 7.44 11.73 -6.53
CA VAL A 360 6.64 10.78 -5.77
C VAL A 360 6.97 9.33 -6.19
N GLY A 361 7.15 9.10 -7.50
CA GLY A 361 7.62 7.83 -8.05
C GLY A 361 9.01 7.43 -7.56
N LEU A 362 9.96 8.37 -7.47
CA LEU A 362 11.30 8.14 -6.91
C LEU A 362 11.23 7.66 -5.45
N LEU A 363 10.24 8.14 -4.69
CA LEU A 363 9.97 7.71 -3.32
C LEU A 363 9.21 6.37 -3.24
N GLY A 364 8.94 5.74 -4.39
CA GLY A 364 8.34 4.41 -4.46
C GLY A 364 6.81 4.38 -4.54
N ILE A 365 6.16 5.52 -4.72
CA ILE A 365 4.70 5.61 -4.91
C ILE A 365 4.43 5.75 -6.42
N GLY A 366 4.13 4.62 -7.07
CA GLY A 366 4.02 4.53 -8.53
C GLY A 366 2.68 4.94 -9.12
N GLU A 367 1.60 4.98 -8.32
CA GLU A 367 0.24 5.19 -8.81
C GLU A 367 0.05 6.49 -9.63
N PRO A 368 0.61 7.65 -9.24
CA PRO A 368 0.49 8.86 -10.06
C PRO A 368 1.12 8.72 -11.45
N LEU A 369 2.23 7.97 -11.56
CA LEU A 369 2.87 7.68 -12.84
C LEU A 369 2.08 6.64 -13.65
N ILE A 370 1.50 5.62 -12.99
CA ILE A 370 0.66 4.61 -13.66
C ILE A 370 -0.55 5.29 -14.30
N PHE A 371 -1.39 5.90 -13.47
CA PHE A 371 -2.71 6.37 -13.88
C PHE A 371 -2.69 7.73 -14.56
N GLY A 372 -1.70 8.57 -14.25
CA GLY A 372 -1.57 9.90 -14.83
C GLY A 372 -0.72 9.96 -16.11
N VAL A 373 0.14 8.95 -16.37
CA VAL A 373 1.13 9.04 -17.46
C VAL A 373 1.17 7.77 -18.30
N THR A 374 1.65 6.66 -17.73
CA THR A 374 2.05 5.50 -18.55
C THR A 374 0.89 4.69 -19.08
N LEU A 375 -0.13 4.44 -18.26
CA LEU A 375 -1.30 3.65 -18.63
C LEU A 375 -2.21 4.37 -19.67
N PRO A 376 -2.53 5.67 -19.53
CA PRO A 376 -3.33 6.38 -20.55
C PRO A 376 -2.67 6.38 -21.93
N LEU A 377 -1.34 6.44 -21.98
CA LEU A 377 -0.57 6.43 -23.22
C LEU A 377 -0.33 5.02 -23.79
N GLY A 378 -0.62 3.97 -23.05
CA GLY A 378 -0.54 2.56 -23.45
C GLY A 378 0.87 2.05 -23.64
N LYS A 379 1.55 2.39 -24.74
CA LYS A 379 2.92 1.92 -25.02
C LYS A 379 3.96 2.27 -23.95
N PRO A 380 3.96 3.46 -23.33
CA PRO A 380 4.83 3.75 -22.19
C PRO A 380 4.63 2.83 -20.99
N PHE A 381 3.41 2.32 -20.77
CA PHE A 381 3.15 1.31 -19.74
C PHE A 381 3.87 -0.01 -20.03
N ILE A 382 3.87 -0.44 -21.31
CA ILE A 382 4.62 -1.64 -21.74
C ILE A 382 6.13 -1.39 -21.55
N GLY A 383 6.63 -0.21 -21.94
CA GLY A 383 8.03 0.17 -21.73
C GLY A 383 8.44 0.14 -20.27
N ALA A 384 7.55 0.59 -19.36
CA ALA A 384 7.75 0.51 -17.92
C ALA A 384 7.82 -0.94 -17.41
N CYS A 385 6.91 -1.81 -17.88
CA CYS A 385 6.93 -3.24 -17.53
C CYS A 385 8.23 -3.92 -17.98
N LEU A 386 8.69 -3.65 -19.20
CA LEU A 386 9.94 -4.19 -19.73
C LEU A 386 11.16 -3.67 -18.96
N GLY A 387 11.19 -2.36 -18.64
CA GLY A 387 12.23 -1.77 -17.81
C GLY A 387 12.29 -2.39 -16.42
N GLY A 388 11.13 -2.56 -15.80
CA GLY A 388 11.01 -3.25 -14.52
C GLY A 388 11.47 -4.71 -14.61
N ALA A 389 11.13 -5.42 -15.70
CA ALA A 389 11.57 -6.81 -15.92
C ALA A 389 13.09 -6.94 -15.94
N ILE A 390 13.79 -6.06 -16.66
CA ILE A 390 15.25 -6.05 -16.69
C ILE A 390 15.85 -5.79 -15.30
N GLY A 391 15.34 -4.75 -14.61
CA GLY A 391 15.79 -4.46 -13.24
C GLY A 391 15.54 -5.61 -12.27
N GLY A 392 14.30 -6.16 -12.27
CA GLY A 392 13.94 -7.28 -11.40
C GLY A 392 14.74 -8.55 -11.68
N ALA A 393 15.07 -8.80 -12.95
CA ALA A 393 15.95 -9.90 -13.36
C ALA A 393 17.34 -9.76 -12.72
N LEU A 394 17.94 -8.58 -12.77
CA LEU A 394 19.26 -8.32 -12.18
C LEU A 394 19.23 -8.41 -10.65
N ILE A 395 18.21 -7.83 -10.00
CA ILE A 395 18.03 -7.86 -8.56
C ILE A 395 17.93 -9.32 -8.06
N SER A 396 17.15 -10.13 -8.77
CA SER A 396 17.02 -11.57 -8.47
C SER A 396 18.33 -12.33 -8.68
N TYR A 397 19.00 -12.09 -9.81
CA TYR A 397 20.29 -12.72 -10.13
C TYR A 397 21.37 -12.41 -9.07
N TRP A 398 21.44 -11.17 -8.60
CA TRP A 398 22.36 -10.75 -7.54
C TRP A 398 21.90 -11.13 -6.14
N LYS A 399 20.73 -11.75 -6.01
CA LYS A 399 20.15 -12.15 -4.73
C LYS A 399 20.06 -10.97 -3.75
N VAL A 400 19.60 -9.82 -4.23
CA VAL A 400 19.39 -8.65 -3.40
C VAL A 400 18.14 -8.84 -2.56
N ALA A 401 18.25 -8.64 -1.27
CA ALA A 401 17.15 -8.77 -0.30
C ALA A 401 17.08 -7.56 0.63
N THR A 402 15.93 -7.37 1.24
CA THR A 402 15.69 -6.35 2.27
C THR A 402 15.33 -6.98 3.60
N VAL A 403 15.58 -6.26 4.70
CA VAL A 403 15.24 -6.72 6.06
C VAL A 403 13.79 -6.38 6.47
N ILE A 404 13.05 -5.64 5.63
CA ILE A 404 11.67 -5.28 5.92
C ILE A 404 10.67 -6.16 5.17
N THR A 405 9.49 -6.29 5.73
CA THR A 405 8.40 -7.07 5.12
C THR A 405 7.76 -6.32 3.96
N PHE A 406 7.34 -5.09 4.19
CA PHE A 406 6.60 -4.26 3.24
C PHE A 406 6.65 -2.79 3.68
N GLY A 407 6.24 -1.85 2.81
CA GLY A 407 5.99 -0.45 3.18
C GLY A 407 6.72 0.55 2.31
N ILE A 408 8.04 0.56 2.31
CA ILE A 408 8.82 1.49 1.49
C ILE A 408 9.31 0.81 0.21
N SER A 409 9.43 1.60 -0.85
CA SER A 409 9.88 1.17 -2.16
C SER A 409 10.76 2.27 -2.79
N GLY A 410 11.14 2.13 -4.04
CA GLY A 410 11.94 3.14 -4.73
C GLY A 410 13.33 3.34 -4.13
N LEU A 411 13.83 4.57 -4.17
CA LEU A 411 15.13 4.92 -3.59
C LEU A 411 15.20 4.69 -2.07
N PRO A 412 14.18 5.01 -1.26
CA PRO A 412 14.23 4.76 0.18
C PRO A 412 14.43 3.28 0.56
N LEU A 413 14.01 2.34 -0.27
CA LEU A 413 14.22 0.92 -0.02
C LEU A 413 15.71 0.55 0.09
N ALA A 414 16.60 1.30 -0.58
CA ALA A 414 18.05 1.10 -0.48
C ALA A 414 18.57 1.11 0.96
N LEU A 415 17.92 1.88 1.85
CA LEU A 415 18.27 2.00 3.26
C LEU A 415 18.02 0.70 4.06
N THR A 416 17.16 -0.17 3.55
CA THR A 416 16.75 -1.41 4.21
C THR A 416 17.31 -2.66 3.53
N ILE A 417 18.11 -2.48 2.49
CA ILE A 417 18.79 -3.58 1.79
C ILE A 417 19.85 -4.20 2.70
N VAL A 418 19.93 -5.52 2.67
CA VAL A 418 20.92 -6.31 3.38
C VAL A 418 22.34 -5.78 3.12
N THR A 419 23.14 -5.70 4.18
CA THR A 419 24.52 -5.17 4.13
C THR A 419 25.34 -5.82 3.00
N GLY A 420 26.10 -5.00 2.27
CA GLY A 420 26.91 -5.43 1.13
C GLY A 420 26.16 -5.54 -0.21
N LYS A 421 24.82 -5.42 -0.24
CA LYS A 421 24.00 -5.50 -1.47
C LYS A 421 23.42 -4.16 -1.93
N VAL A 422 23.62 -3.07 -1.17
CA VAL A 422 23.06 -1.75 -1.46
C VAL A 422 23.50 -1.23 -2.83
N MET A 423 24.78 -1.35 -3.17
CA MET A 423 25.30 -0.91 -4.47
C MET A 423 24.70 -1.71 -5.64
N LEU A 424 24.47 -3.01 -5.45
CA LEU A 424 23.81 -3.85 -6.45
C LEU A 424 22.34 -3.45 -6.62
N TYR A 425 21.65 -3.09 -5.53
CA TYR A 425 20.30 -2.54 -5.61
C TYR A 425 20.27 -1.23 -6.42
N LEU A 426 21.15 -0.28 -6.11
CA LEU A 426 21.23 1.00 -6.82
C LEU A 426 21.62 0.83 -8.29
N LEU A 427 22.51 -0.13 -8.62
CA LEU A 427 22.83 -0.47 -9.99
C LEU A 427 21.63 -1.05 -10.74
N GLY A 428 20.92 -2.01 -10.14
CA GLY A 428 19.68 -2.57 -10.69
C GLY A 428 18.59 -1.50 -10.88
N TYR A 429 18.48 -0.58 -9.92
CA TYR A 429 17.62 0.59 -10.00
C TYR A 429 17.94 1.45 -11.22
N LEU A 430 19.21 1.84 -11.38
CA LEU A 430 19.66 2.64 -12.51
C LEU A 430 19.41 1.93 -13.85
N VAL A 431 19.72 0.64 -13.93
CA VAL A 431 19.46 -0.15 -15.15
C VAL A 431 17.96 -0.23 -15.45
N ALA A 432 17.09 -0.39 -14.45
CA ALA A 432 15.64 -0.40 -14.65
C ALA A 432 15.13 0.95 -15.20
N VAL A 433 15.64 2.08 -14.68
CA VAL A 433 15.32 3.42 -15.21
C VAL A 433 15.76 3.56 -16.66
N ILE A 434 17.01 3.21 -16.96
CA ILE A 434 17.55 3.30 -18.31
C ILE A 434 16.77 2.40 -19.28
N ALA A 435 16.49 1.16 -18.89
CA ALA A 435 15.74 0.22 -19.72
C ALA A 435 14.29 0.70 -19.95
N GLY A 436 13.59 1.18 -18.91
CA GLY A 436 12.25 1.75 -19.04
C GLY A 436 12.22 2.97 -19.96
N PHE A 437 13.23 3.82 -19.85
CA PHE A 437 13.43 4.96 -20.76
C PHE A 437 13.62 4.49 -22.21
N LEU A 438 14.57 3.60 -22.46
CA LEU A 438 14.91 3.13 -23.80
C LEU A 438 13.74 2.41 -24.47
N PHE A 439 13.09 1.47 -23.77
CA PHE A 439 11.93 0.78 -24.33
C PHE A 439 10.79 1.74 -24.65
N THR A 440 10.51 2.70 -23.78
CA THR A 440 9.47 3.71 -24.05
C THR A 440 9.85 4.62 -25.20
N TRP A 441 11.12 4.99 -25.27
CA TRP A 441 11.65 5.82 -26.36
C TRP A 441 11.53 5.14 -27.72
N LEU A 442 11.82 3.84 -27.80
CA LEU A 442 11.76 3.03 -29.02
C LEU A 442 10.31 2.71 -29.42
N LEU A 443 9.45 2.34 -28.46
CA LEU A 443 8.05 2.03 -28.72
C LEU A 443 7.25 3.27 -29.16
N GLY A 444 7.69 4.46 -28.73
CA GLY A 444 6.98 5.71 -28.93
C GLY A 444 5.62 5.74 -28.26
N PHE A 445 4.87 6.81 -28.45
CA PHE A 445 3.48 6.96 -28.01
C PHE A 445 2.78 8.03 -28.86
N ASN A 446 1.46 8.01 -28.90
CA ASN A 446 0.67 9.07 -29.48
C ASN A 446 0.56 10.19 -28.45
N ASP A 447 1.08 11.38 -28.78
CA ASP A 447 1.00 12.54 -27.89
C ASP A 447 -0.46 13.02 -27.86
N PRO A 448 -1.08 13.17 -26.68
CA PRO A 448 -2.44 13.66 -26.62
C PRO A 448 -2.50 15.10 -27.14
N GLU A 449 -3.55 15.41 -27.89
CA GLU A 449 -3.85 16.79 -28.28
C GLU A 449 -4.13 17.64 -27.03
N GLU A 450 -3.78 18.94 -27.08
CA GLU A 450 -3.96 19.88 -25.96
C GLU A 450 -5.43 20.11 -25.59
#